data_870fe1525a6ef7bf39c098f28a71536c
#
_entry.id   870fe1525a6ef7bf39c098f28a71536c
#
_cell.length_a   1.000
_cell.length_b   1.000
_cell.length_c   1.000
_cell.angle_alpha   90.00
_cell.angle_beta   90.00
_cell.angle_gamma   90.00
#
_symmetry.space_group_name_H-M   'P 1'
#
loop_
_entity.id
_entity.type
_entity.pdbx_description
1 polymer ?
#
loop_
_entity_poly.entity_id
_entity_poly.type
_entity_poly.pdbx_seq_one_letter_code
_entity_poly.pdbx_strand_id
1 'polypeptide(L)'
;MQSPDVKSTVSALRELLGERLSTGASVLELHGRDEAYTPCALPDAVAFPESAREVSEIVKICAANQCPMIPFGVGTSLEGHVIPIHGGISIDTSRMKRVLEVHEQDLDAIVQPGVTRTQLNDELRATGLMFTVDP
;
A
#
# COMPACT_ATOMS: atom_id res chain seq x y z
N MET A 1 8.81 21.07 -17.52
CA MET A 1 8.46 20.01 -16.55
C MET A 1 9.72 19.22 -16.29
N GLN A 2 10.16 19.14 -15.04
CA GLN A 2 11.33 18.35 -14.66
C GLN A 2 10.97 16.85 -14.76
N SER A 3 11.90 16.04 -15.27
CA SER A 3 11.69 14.58 -15.31
C SER A 3 11.74 14.01 -13.88
N PRO A 4 10.96 12.96 -13.57
CA PRO A 4 11.00 12.29 -12.27
C PRO A 4 12.41 11.82 -11.94
N ASP A 5 12.90 12.13 -10.75
CA ASP A 5 14.19 11.60 -10.25
C ASP A 5 13.94 10.33 -9.41
N VAL A 6 13.70 9.25 -10.11
CA VAL A 6 13.45 7.93 -9.51
C VAL A 6 14.67 7.41 -8.75
N LYS A 7 15.89 7.64 -9.25
CA LYS A 7 17.11 7.14 -8.61
C LYS A 7 17.34 7.76 -7.23
N SER A 8 17.24 9.08 -7.14
CA SER A 8 17.35 9.78 -5.85
C SER A 8 16.23 9.37 -4.90
N THR A 9 15.01 9.18 -5.42
CA THR A 9 13.87 8.68 -4.64
C THR A 9 14.15 7.31 -4.05
N VAL A 10 14.56 6.33 -4.85
CA VAL A 10 14.88 4.97 -4.40
C VAL A 10 16.01 4.97 -3.36
N SER A 11 17.05 5.80 -3.57
CA SER A 11 18.14 5.93 -2.60
C SER A 11 17.66 6.46 -1.25
N ALA A 12 16.89 7.56 -1.25
CA ALA A 12 16.36 8.16 -0.02
C ALA A 12 15.37 7.22 0.70
N LEU A 13 14.52 6.52 -0.05
CA LEU A 13 13.60 5.54 0.52
C LEU A 13 14.32 4.32 1.11
N ARG A 14 15.47 3.92 0.53
CA ARG A 14 16.29 2.84 1.09
C ARG A 14 16.93 3.23 2.40
N GLU A 15 17.35 4.47 2.55
CA GLU A 15 17.83 5.00 3.84
C GLU A 15 16.73 5.01 4.90
N LEU A 16 15.51 5.37 4.52
CA LEU A 16 14.35 5.41 5.42
C LEU A 16 13.86 4.03 5.84
N LEU A 17 13.74 3.09 4.88
CA LEU A 17 13.02 1.82 5.06
C LEU A 17 13.92 0.59 5.14
N GLY A 18 15.18 0.68 4.70
CA GLY A 18 16.11 -0.45 4.64
C GLY A 18 15.57 -1.61 3.80
N GLU A 19 15.50 -2.80 4.40
CA GLU A 19 14.98 -4.03 3.78
C GLU A 19 13.48 -3.97 3.41
N ARG A 20 12.76 -2.98 3.91
CA ARG A 20 11.34 -2.74 3.60
C ARG A 20 11.13 -1.92 2.31
N LEU A 21 12.19 -1.64 1.57
CA LEU A 21 12.13 -1.18 0.18
C LEU A 21 12.62 -2.30 -0.72
N SER A 22 11.77 -2.82 -1.57
CA SER A 22 12.11 -3.90 -2.51
C SER A 22 12.23 -3.40 -3.94
N THR A 23 13.27 -3.88 -4.62
CA THR A 23 13.48 -3.76 -6.08
C THR A 23 13.61 -5.14 -6.73
N GLY A 24 13.22 -6.19 -6.01
CA GLY A 24 13.27 -7.58 -6.51
C GLY A 24 12.23 -7.84 -7.58
N ALA A 25 12.62 -8.49 -8.67
CA ALA A 25 11.79 -8.71 -9.86
C ALA A 25 10.42 -9.31 -9.54
N SER A 26 10.37 -10.36 -8.72
CA SER A 26 9.10 -11.02 -8.33
C SER A 26 8.15 -10.11 -7.56
N VAL A 27 8.70 -9.20 -6.73
CA VAL A 27 7.90 -8.23 -6.00
C VAL A 27 7.36 -7.16 -6.95
N LEU A 28 8.20 -6.66 -7.85
CA LEU A 28 7.75 -5.68 -8.86
C LEU A 28 6.66 -6.26 -9.76
N GLU A 29 6.81 -7.50 -10.22
CA GLU A 29 5.81 -8.20 -11.04
C GLU A 29 4.46 -8.34 -10.31
N LEU A 30 4.47 -8.67 -9.02
CA LEU A 30 3.26 -8.75 -8.21
C LEU A 30 2.52 -7.41 -8.12
N HIS A 31 3.25 -6.32 -8.05
CA HIS A 31 2.70 -4.96 -7.93
C HIS A 31 2.48 -4.27 -9.29
N GLY A 32 2.77 -4.95 -10.38
CA GLY A 32 2.63 -4.42 -11.74
C GLY A 32 1.44 -4.97 -12.52
N ARG A 33 0.58 -5.75 -11.87
CA ARG A 33 -0.59 -6.41 -12.48
C ARG A 33 -1.79 -6.43 -11.54
N ASP A 34 -2.97 -6.55 -12.12
CA ASP A 34 -4.22 -6.86 -11.42
C ASP A 34 -4.93 -8.04 -12.10
N GLU A 35 -6.13 -8.37 -11.66
CA GLU A 35 -6.98 -9.43 -12.25
C GLU A 35 -7.75 -8.95 -13.49
N ALA A 36 -7.63 -7.68 -13.88
CA ALA A 36 -8.32 -7.10 -15.01
C ALA A 36 -7.52 -7.23 -16.32
N TYR A 37 -8.14 -6.84 -17.42
CA TYR A 37 -7.51 -6.77 -18.75
C TYR A 37 -6.61 -5.53 -18.94
N THR A 38 -6.04 -5.03 -17.87
CA THR A 38 -5.15 -3.86 -17.92
C THR A 38 -3.74 -4.29 -18.31
N PRO A 39 -3.06 -3.60 -19.23
CA PRO A 39 -1.66 -3.90 -19.54
C PRO A 39 -0.79 -3.79 -18.31
N CYS A 40 0.02 -4.82 -18.06
CA CYS A 40 0.98 -4.82 -16.95
C CYS A 40 2.03 -3.71 -17.13
N ALA A 41 2.36 -3.04 -16.03
CA ALA A 41 3.49 -2.11 -15.94
C ALA A 41 4.16 -2.28 -14.58
N LEU A 42 5.49 -2.21 -14.53
CA LEU A 42 6.22 -2.44 -13.29
C LEU A 42 6.51 -1.13 -12.56
N PRO A 43 6.39 -1.10 -11.21
CA PRO A 43 6.95 0.00 -10.44
C PRO A 43 8.47 -0.06 -10.44
N ASP A 44 9.13 1.05 -10.12
CA ASP A 44 10.58 1.09 -9.94
C ASP A 44 11.02 0.50 -8.60
N ALA A 45 10.18 0.61 -7.59
CA ALA A 45 10.34 -0.04 -6.29
C ALA A 45 9.00 -0.20 -5.56
N VAL A 46 8.98 -1.09 -4.57
CA VAL A 46 7.85 -1.28 -3.65
C VAL A 46 8.29 -0.94 -2.23
N ALA A 47 7.58 -0.02 -1.60
CA ALA A 47 7.80 0.41 -0.22
C ALA A 47 6.76 -0.23 0.70
N PHE A 48 7.20 -0.82 1.81
CA PHE A 48 6.37 -1.48 2.81
C PHE A 48 6.38 -0.70 4.14
N PRO A 49 5.63 0.40 4.27
CA PRO A 49 5.52 1.14 5.53
C PRO A 49 4.81 0.33 6.61
N GLU A 50 5.11 0.65 7.87
CA GLU A 50 4.48 0.06 9.06
C GLU A 50 3.68 1.09 9.87
N SER A 51 3.72 2.36 9.47
CA SER A 51 3.03 3.45 10.15
C SER A 51 2.61 4.59 9.21
N ALA A 52 1.60 5.34 9.61
CA ALA A 52 1.17 6.55 8.91
C ALA A 52 2.29 7.61 8.80
N ARG A 53 3.18 7.66 9.81
CA ARG A 53 4.35 8.54 9.78
C ARG A 53 5.30 8.16 8.64
N GLU A 54 5.60 6.88 8.48
CA GLU A 54 6.45 6.41 7.37
C GLU A 54 5.81 6.67 6.02
N VAL A 55 4.49 6.47 5.87
CA VAL A 55 3.77 6.83 4.65
C VAL A 55 3.93 8.32 4.35
N SER A 56 3.79 9.19 5.35
CA SER A 56 3.99 10.63 5.18
C SER A 56 5.41 10.97 4.69
N GLU A 57 6.44 10.34 5.25
CA GLU A 57 7.83 10.57 4.82
C GLU A 57 8.07 10.05 3.38
N ILE A 58 7.54 8.87 3.03
CA ILE A 58 7.59 8.34 1.67
C ILE A 58 6.97 9.33 0.68
N VAL A 59 5.77 9.83 0.99
CA VAL A 59 5.06 10.79 0.14
C VAL A 59 5.86 12.07 -0.04
N LYS A 60 6.47 12.62 1.02
CA LYS A 60 7.31 13.81 0.94
C LYS A 60 8.54 13.61 0.04
N ILE A 61 9.22 12.46 0.18
CA ILE A 61 10.39 12.11 -0.63
C ILE A 61 9.99 11.99 -2.11
N CYS A 62 8.91 11.27 -2.41
CA CYS A 62 8.43 11.11 -3.77
C CYS A 62 7.97 12.45 -4.38
N ALA A 63 7.23 13.26 -3.63
CA ALA A 63 6.76 14.57 -4.09
C ALA A 63 7.93 15.53 -4.38
N ALA A 64 8.96 15.56 -3.54
CA ALA A 64 10.14 16.39 -3.73
C ALA A 64 10.90 16.03 -5.02
N ASN A 65 10.87 14.76 -5.42
CA ASN A 65 11.54 14.24 -6.62
C ASN A 65 10.59 14.08 -7.82
N GLN A 66 9.34 14.54 -7.71
CA GLN A 66 8.29 14.36 -8.73
C GLN A 66 8.10 12.90 -9.17
N CYS A 67 8.41 11.94 -8.29
CA CYS A 67 8.28 10.52 -8.54
C CYS A 67 6.83 10.07 -8.37
N PRO A 68 6.24 9.35 -9.34
CA PRO A 68 4.89 8.80 -9.20
C PRO A 68 4.75 7.88 -8.01
N MET A 69 3.55 7.88 -7.39
CA MET A 69 3.22 7.03 -6.24
C MET A 69 1.92 6.29 -6.51
N ILE A 70 1.89 5.01 -6.17
CA ILE A 70 0.72 4.16 -6.35
C ILE A 70 0.43 3.49 -5.01
N PRO A 71 -0.71 3.77 -4.35
CA PRO A 71 -1.12 3.01 -3.19
C PRO A 71 -1.52 1.58 -3.58
N PHE A 72 -1.08 0.62 -2.79
CA PHE A 72 -1.37 -0.80 -3.01
C PHE A 72 -1.85 -1.44 -1.72
N GLY A 73 -3.03 -2.06 -1.77
CA GLY A 73 -3.60 -2.85 -0.67
C GLY A 73 -3.30 -4.34 -0.86
N VAL A 74 -4.34 -5.14 -1.10
CA VAL A 74 -4.20 -6.58 -1.40
C VAL A 74 -4.17 -6.88 -2.90
N GLY A 75 -4.29 -5.86 -3.76
CA GLY A 75 -4.19 -6.01 -5.22
C GLY A 75 -5.40 -6.68 -5.89
N THR A 76 -6.55 -6.76 -5.21
CA THR A 76 -7.77 -7.40 -5.75
C THR A 76 -8.67 -6.46 -6.55
N SER A 77 -8.28 -5.22 -6.75
CA SER A 77 -9.04 -4.28 -7.56
C SER A 77 -9.02 -4.64 -9.04
N LEU A 78 -10.14 -4.39 -9.72
CA LEU A 78 -10.33 -4.67 -11.15
C LEU A 78 -10.29 -3.41 -12.04
N GLU A 79 -10.00 -2.24 -11.46
CA GLU A 79 -10.09 -0.93 -12.14
C GLU A 79 -8.75 -0.43 -12.71
N GLY A 80 -7.69 -1.21 -12.60
CA GLY A 80 -6.36 -0.85 -13.11
C GLY A 80 -5.61 0.23 -12.34
N HIS A 81 -6.20 0.82 -11.29
CA HIS A 81 -5.59 1.94 -10.55
C HIS A 81 -4.36 1.55 -9.73
N VAL A 82 -4.11 0.26 -9.52
CA VAL A 82 -2.90 -0.25 -8.84
C VAL A 82 -1.72 -0.43 -9.81
N ILE A 83 -1.96 -0.29 -11.12
CA ILE A 83 -0.94 -0.49 -12.16
C ILE A 83 -0.09 0.78 -12.32
N PRO A 84 1.23 0.72 -12.12
CA PRO A 84 2.12 1.87 -12.19
C PRO A 84 2.49 2.22 -13.65
N ILE A 85 1.53 2.67 -14.45
CA ILE A 85 1.70 2.96 -15.89
C ILE A 85 2.80 3.98 -16.22
N HIS A 86 3.23 4.75 -15.23
CA HIS A 86 4.32 5.71 -15.33
C HIS A 86 5.54 5.32 -14.47
N GLY A 87 5.65 4.05 -14.06
CA GLY A 87 6.66 3.62 -13.08
C GLY A 87 6.39 4.24 -11.70
N GLY A 88 7.47 4.54 -10.97
CA GLY A 88 7.40 5.15 -9.65
C GLY A 88 7.36 4.13 -8.51
N ILE A 89 6.84 4.55 -7.35
CA ILE A 89 6.88 3.76 -6.11
C ILE A 89 5.50 3.21 -5.80
N SER A 90 5.36 1.88 -5.74
CA SER A 90 4.19 1.26 -5.11
C SER A 90 4.33 1.29 -3.60
N ILE A 91 3.31 1.79 -2.91
CA ILE A 91 3.27 1.88 -1.44
C ILE A 91 2.33 0.78 -0.94
N ASP A 92 2.91 -0.33 -0.54
CA ASP A 92 2.17 -1.51 -0.06
C ASP A 92 1.86 -1.40 1.43
N THR A 93 0.58 -1.31 1.76
CA THR A 93 0.10 -1.15 3.14
C THR A 93 -0.09 -2.47 3.89
N SER A 94 0.28 -3.60 3.31
CA SER A 94 0.07 -4.94 3.88
C SER A 94 0.71 -5.17 5.25
N ARG A 95 1.69 -4.35 5.63
CA ARG A 95 2.29 -4.40 6.98
C ARG A 95 1.59 -3.54 8.02
N MET A 96 0.65 -2.71 7.63
CA MET A 96 -0.15 -1.86 8.52
C MET A 96 -1.45 -2.59 8.90
N LYS A 97 -1.37 -3.56 9.81
CA LYS A 97 -2.42 -4.54 10.12
C LYS A 97 -3.05 -4.41 11.50
N ARG A 98 -2.98 -3.27 12.14
CA ARG A 98 -3.56 -3.12 13.47
C ARG A 98 -5.01 -2.68 13.42
N VAL A 99 -5.87 -3.38 14.17
CA VAL A 99 -7.17 -2.86 14.61
C VAL A 99 -6.88 -1.94 15.78
N LEU A 100 -7.16 -0.65 15.64
CA LEU A 100 -6.80 0.38 16.60
C LEU A 100 -7.87 0.53 17.67
N GLU A 101 -9.13 0.62 17.27
CA GLU A 101 -10.28 0.79 18.17
C GLU A 101 -11.49 0.05 17.61
N VAL A 102 -12.34 -0.46 18.49
CA VAL A 102 -13.65 -1.03 18.16
C VAL A 102 -14.68 -0.37 19.06
N HIS A 103 -15.65 0.30 18.48
CA HIS A 103 -16.74 0.99 19.16
C HIS A 103 -18.04 0.21 18.97
N GLU A 104 -18.28 -0.77 19.87
CA GLU A 104 -19.40 -1.71 19.74
C GLU A 104 -20.77 -1.03 19.72
N GLN A 105 -20.94 0.08 20.46
CA GLN A 105 -22.20 0.81 20.54
C GLN A 105 -22.46 1.67 19.29
N ASP A 106 -21.41 2.18 18.68
CA ASP A 106 -21.48 3.04 17.49
C ASP A 106 -21.43 2.22 16.19
N LEU A 107 -21.16 0.91 16.28
CA LEU A 107 -21.03 -0.04 15.17
C LEU A 107 -19.93 0.36 14.18
N ASP A 108 -18.84 0.91 14.68
CA ASP A 108 -17.67 1.28 13.88
C ASP A 108 -16.36 0.74 14.45
N ALA A 109 -15.31 0.79 13.64
CA ALA A 109 -13.95 0.42 14.05
C ALA A 109 -12.91 1.30 13.33
N ILE A 110 -11.84 1.64 14.04
CA ILE A 110 -10.67 2.31 13.46
C ILE A 110 -9.59 1.27 13.21
N VAL A 111 -9.21 1.11 11.94
CA VAL A 111 -8.24 0.11 11.51
C VAL A 111 -7.15 0.71 10.63
N GLN A 112 -5.98 0.08 10.60
CA GLN A 112 -4.95 0.41 9.62
C GLN A 112 -5.32 -0.17 8.24
N PRO A 113 -4.83 0.42 7.13
CA PRO A 113 -5.27 0.10 5.77
C PRO A 113 -4.91 -1.31 5.27
N GLY A 114 -4.01 -2.02 5.94
CA GLY A 114 -3.65 -3.40 5.63
C GLY A 114 -4.48 -4.45 6.40
N VAL A 115 -5.47 -4.04 7.22
CA VAL A 115 -6.38 -4.95 7.89
C VAL A 115 -7.34 -5.56 6.87
N THR A 116 -7.38 -6.88 6.80
CA THR A 116 -8.31 -7.60 5.94
C THR A 116 -9.67 -7.81 6.61
N ARG A 117 -10.72 -8.05 5.82
CA ARG A 117 -12.04 -8.42 6.33
C ARG A 117 -11.98 -9.61 7.29
N THR A 118 -11.24 -10.64 6.93
CA THR A 118 -11.10 -11.85 7.75
C THR A 118 -10.48 -11.51 9.10
N GLN A 119 -9.39 -10.75 9.10
CA GLN A 119 -8.74 -10.32 10.34
C GLN A 119 -9.69 -9.49 11.22
N LEU A 120 -10.40 -8.51 10.62
CA LEU A 120 -11.35 -7.69 11.38
C LEU A 120 -12.46 -8.55 11.99
N ASN A 121 -13.03 -9.50 11.23
CA ASN A 121 -14.07 -10.40 11.74
C ASN A 121 -13.57 -11.33 12.83
N ASP A 122 -12.31 -11.76 12.78
CA ASP A 122 -11.70 -12.54 13.87
C ASP A 122 -11.60 -11.72 15.17
N GLU A 123 -11.20 -10.46 15.07
CA GLU A 123 -11.17 -9.52 16.22
C GLU A 123 -12.57 -9.22 16.78
N LEU A 124 -13.58 -9.09 15.89
CA LEU A 124 -14.97 -8.81 16.29
C LEU A 124 -15.72 -10.01 16.86
N ARG A 125 -15.19 -11.21 16.76
CA ARG A 125 -15.89 -12.47 17.12
C ARG A 125 -16.48 -12.46 18.52
N ALA A 126 -15.80 -11.87 19.49
CA ALA A 126 -16.26 -11.81 20.88
C ALA A 126 -17.34 -10.75 21.15
N THR A 127 -17.52 -9.78 20.24
CA THR A 127 -18.48 -8.66 20.39
C THR A 127 -19.86 -9.00 19.83
N GLY A 128 -20.00 -10.07 19.06
CA GLY A 128 -21.22 -10.38 18.32
C GLY A 128 -21.44 -9.52 17.07
N LEU A 129 -20.46 -8.68 16.70
CA LEU A 129 -20.48 -7.85 15.50
C LEU A 129 -19.78 -8.55 14.32
N MET A 130 -20.11 -8.11 13.11
CA MET A 130 -19.50 -8.61 11.89
C MET A 130 -19.40 -7.50 10.83
N PHE A 131 -18.24 -7.43 10.17
CA PHE A 131 -18.08 -6.63 8.96
C PHE A 131 -18.54 -7.45 7.76
N THR A 132 -19.60 -7.00 7.08
CA THR A 132 -20.36 -7.79 6.09
C THR A 132 -19.88 -7.60 4.65
N VAL A 133 -19.15 -6.49 4.36
CA VAL A 133 -18.71 -6.21 2.99
C VAL A 133 -17.62 -7.20 2.57
N ASP A 134 -17.83 -7.82 1.43
CA ASP A 134 -16.86 -8.72 0.78
C ASP A 134 -16.63 -8.18 -0.64
N PRO A 135 -15.58 -7.37 -0.85
CA PRO A 135 -15.29 -6.75 -2.14
C PRO A 135 -14.80 -7.76 -3.17
#